data_ab7868907e771eedc9b866464e458847
#
_entry.id   ab7868907e771eedc9b866464e458847
#
_cell.length_a   1.000
_cell.length_b   1.000
_cell.length_c   1.000
_cell.angle_alpha   90.00
_cell.angle_beta   90.00
_cell.angle_gamma   90.00
#
_symmetry.space_group_name_H-M   'P 1'
#
loop_
_entity.id
_entity.type
_entity.pdbx_description
1 polymer ?
#
loop_
_entity_poly.entity_id
_entity_poly.type
_entity_poly.pdbx_seq_one_letter_code
_entity_poly.pdbx_strand_id
1 'polypeptide(L)'
;MGSLLLFHCAGAPKPASQPPAASPGLEGSQDQPVTGQLADAEATAGESETLETPEELLEEALEAYQEALTAWNKGDAESALAALDEAYGMILRLDVPQDSPHFQGKNDLRLLIAQRIREIYATHLKTAENNHRFIQLVENKYVEREIKSFQTRERQHFLQSYQRSGRYREMIRRELKKAGLPDELCWIPIIESGFKVRAYSRARALGLWQFITSTGYRFGLKKDRWIDERMDPEKATNAAVRYLQELHALFGDWATALAAYNCGEFRVQRVIRAQRINYLDNFWDLYVMLPGETARFVPRFIAALLIIQDPGKYGLELPTPDPPIQYETVTINRPVQLSVLTKHLKLTEGQLAGLNPELRHKATPDRGYSLKVPTGWGDKALTAINNLDRWIPPEATYVVHYVRRGETVSGIARRYRTSVSAIARLNRLRRNYLIRPGQRLKVPARGRVGYSTRRYSAVKKPTSRPEGASAYTVQAGDTPYSIAQRFGMRLRSLLSINGLNRRSRIYPGQQLWIIPQN
;
A
#
# COMPACT_ATOMS: atom_id res chain seq x y z
N MET A 1 16.69 43.19 37.72
CA MET A 1 18.03 43.75 37.44
C MET A 1 18.92 42.64 36.90
N GLY A 2 19.39 42.83 35.69
CA GLY A 2 20.57 42.29 35.03
C GLY A 2 20.39 40.90 34.40
N SER A 3 20.75 40.64 33.26
CA SER A 3 21.23 41.34 32.06
C SER A 3 21.32 40.27 30.95
N LEU A 4 20.82 40.58 29.81
CA LEU A 4 21.03 39.85 28.55
C LEU A 4 22.54 39.76 28.23
N LEU A 5 23.00 38.61 27.75
CA LEU A 5 24.20 38.53 26.92
C LEU A 5 23.93 37.64 25.70
N LEU A 6 23.78 38.32 24.58
CA LEU A 6 23.83 37.81 23.20
C LEU A 6 25.31 37.50 22.87
N PHE A 7 25.60 36.28 22.43
CA PHE A 7 26.85 35.98 21.73
C PHE A 7 26.54 35.65 20.27
N HIS A 8 26.95 36.61 19.42
CA HIS A 8 27.19 36.39 18.00
C HIS A 8 28.51 35.62 17.86
N CYS A 9 28.50 34.53 17.12
CA CYS A 9 29.72 33.96 16.56
C CYS A 9 29.67 34.01 15.05
N ALA A 10 30.58 34.81 14.51
CA ALA A 10 30.87 34.99 13.10
C ALA A 10 31.44 33.68 12.50
N GLY A 11 31.14 33.46 11.23
CA GLY A 11 31.61 32.30 10.45
C GLY A 11 33.10 32.43 10.10
N ALA A 12 33.78 31.28 10.08
CA ALA A 12 35.07 31.08 9.47
C ALA A 12 34.95 30.39 8.11
N PRO A 13 35.78 30.71 7.12
CA PRO A 13 35.64 30.19 5.75
C PRO A 13 36.24 28.81 5.60
N LYS A 14 35.61 27.98 4.73
CA LYS A 14 36.09 26.67 4.30
C LYS A 14 37.37 26.81 3.46
N PRO A 15 38.37 25.90 3.61
CA PRO A 15 39.47 25.82 2.65
C PRO A 15 39.03 25.04 1.38
N ALA A 16 39.51 25.56 0.26
CA ALA A 16 39.32 25.00 -1.07
C ALA A 16 40.10 23.68 -1.22
N SER A 17 39.45 22.62 -1.76
CA SER A 17 40.08 21.38 -2.15
C SER A 17 40.76 21.53 -3.51
N GLN A 18 42.07 21.25 -3.57
CA GLN A 18 42.86 21.10 -4.80
C GLN A 18 42.55 19.77 -5.51
N PRO A 19 42.61 19.73 -6.86
CA PRO A 19 42.48 18.47 -7.62
C PRO A 19 43.79 17.67 -7.58
N PRO A 20 43.74 16.33 -7.72
CA PRO A 20 44.94 15.48 -7.72
C PRO A 20 45.70 15.57 -9.03
N ALA A 21 47.01 15.46 -8.90
CA ALA A 21 48.02 15.56 -9.96
C ALA A 21 47.96 14.41 -10.98
N ALA A 22 48.29 14.76 -12.20
CA ALA A 22 48.51 13.87 -13.35
C ALA A 22 49.77 13.01 -13.20
N SER A 23 49.71 11.76 -13.59
CA SER A 23 50.88 10.88 -13.81
C SER A 23 51.26 10.84 -15.29
N PRO A 24 52.57 10.58 -15.61
CA PRO A 24 53.19 10.99 -16.87
C PRO A 24 52.97 10.03 -18.05
N GLY A 25 53.11 10.60 -19.22
CA GLY A 25 52.89 9.97 -20.50
C GLY A 25 53.98 8.98 -20.92
N LEU A 26 53.62 8.17 -21.90
CA LEU A 26 54.52 7.51 -22.81
C LEU A 26 54.18 7.91 -24.25
N GLU A 27 55.23 8.31 -24.94
CA GLU A 27 55.25 8.85 -26.30
C GLU A 27 54.93 7.80 -27.38
N GLY A 28 54.24 8.21 -28.39
CA GLY A 28 54.72 8.24 -29.77
C GLY A 28 54.59 6.98 -30.60
N SER A 29 53.68 7.01 -31.58
CA SER A 29 54.00 6.58 -32.94
C SER A 29 52.98 7.15 -33.91
N GLN A 30 53.48 7.94 -34.88
CA GLN A 30 52.82 8.37 -36.12
C GLN A 30 52.68 7.18 -37.05
N ASP A 31 51.59 7.04 -37.84
CA ASP A 31 51.63 7.06 -39.29
C ASP A 31 50.24 6.83 -39.93
N GLN A 32 49.92 7.75 -40.77
CA GLN A 32 49.30 7.85 -42.10
C GLN A 32 48.07 6.99 -42.51
N PRO A 33 47.24 7.53 -43.39
CA PRO A 33 45.94 7.00 -43.77
C PRO A 33 46.01 6.04 -44.96
N VAL A 34 45.27 4.97 -44.91
CA VAL A 34 45.02 4.09 -46.07
C VAL A 34 43.56 4.27 -46.51
N THR A 35 43.42 4.86 -47.68
CA THR A 35 42.21 4.80 -48.50
C THR A 35 42.00 3.39 -49.01
N GLY A 36 40.79 2.84 -48.87
CA GLY A 36 40.47 1.54 -49.47
C GLY A 36 39.01 1.14 -49.32
N GLN A 37 38.25 1.43 -50.35
CA GLN A 37 37.10 0.69 -50.89
C GLN A 37 35.89 0.39 -50.02
N LEU A 38 34.78 1.01 -50.43
CA LEU A 38 33.40 0.62 -50.24
C LEU A 38 33.19 -0.86 -50.63
N ALA A 39 32.78 -1.68 -49.67
CA ALA A 39 32.08 -2.93 -49.90
C ALA A 39 30.75 -2.86 -49.17
N ASP A 40 29.71 -3.03 -49.94
CA ASP A 40 28.31 -3.12 -49.44
C ASP A 40 28.24 -4.24 -48.41
N ALA A 41 27.97 -3.85 -47.16
CA ALA A 41 27.49 -4.75 -46.12
C ALA A 41 26.05 -4.40 -45.87
N GLU A 42 25.19 -5.31 -46.26
CA GLU A 42 23.75 -5.30 -45.94
C GLU A 42 23.54 -4.95 -44.47
N ALA A 43 22.73 -3.95 -44.27
CA ALA A 43 22.21 -3.59 -42.97
C ALA A 43 21.37 -4.77 -42.45
N THR A 44 21.93 -5.55 -41.55
CA THR A 44 21.13 -6.37 -40.65
C THR A 44 20.26 -5.42 -39.85
N ALA A 45 18.97 -5.50 -40.17
CA ALA A 45 17.93 -4.83 -39.42
C ALA A 45 18.11 -5.15 -37.93
N GLY A 46 18.41 -4.12 -37.14
CA GLY A 46 18.33 -4.20 -35.70
C GLY A 46 16.93 -4.65 -35.32
N GLU A 47 16.84 -5.67 -34.51
CA GLU A 47 15.63 -6.09 -33.86
C GLU A 47 15.07 -4.86 -33.17
N SER A 48 13.98 -4.35 -33.70
CA SER A 48 13.11 -3.37 -33.06
C SER A 48 12.62 -4.05 -31.78
N GLU A 49 13.10 -3.65 -30.60
CA GLU A 49 12.42 -3.93 -29.35
C GLU A 49 10.99 -3.39 -29.50
N THR A 50 10.06 -4.27 -29.82
CA THR A 50 8.65 -3.99 -29.78
C THR A 50 8.31 -3.65 -28.33
N LEU A 51 7.99 -2.38 -28.06
CA LEU A 51 7.52 -1.94 -26.76
C LEU A 51 6.20 -2.70 -26.49
N GLU A 52 6.30 -3.76 -25.69
CA GLU A 52 5.17 -4.58 -25.25
C GLU A 52 4.11 -3.68 -24.62
N THR A 53 2.89 -3.78 -25.07
CA THR A 53 1.77 -3.02 -24.52
C THR A 53 1.40 -3.57 -23.14
N PRO A 54 0.81 -2.75 -22.24
CA PRO A 54 0.31 -3.24 -20.95
C PRO A 54 -0.71 -4.39 -21.06
N GLU A 55 -1.38 -4.51 -22.19
CA GLU A 55 -2.35 -5.56 -22.47
C GLU A 55 -1.64 -6.87 -22.83
N GLU A 56 -0.59 -6.81 -23.63
CA GLU A 56 0.24 -7.94 -24.03
C GLU A 56 0.99 -8.51 -22.83
N LEU A 57 1.69 -7.68 -22.04
CA LEU A 57 2.37 -8.12 -20.82
C LEU A 57 1.43 -8.78 -19.80
N LEU A 58 0.18 -8.33 -19.71
CA LEU A 58 -0.81 -8.93 -18.81
C LEU A 58 -1.32 -10.27 -19.35
N GLU A 59 -1.42 -10.41 -20.66
CA GLU A 59 -1.79 -11.66 -21.33
C GLU A 59 -0.70 -12.70 -21.19
N GLU A 60 0.56 -12.35 -21.45
CA GLU A 60 1.74 -13.22 -21.27
C GLU A 60 1.91 -13.65 -19.81
N ALA A 61 1.78 -12.73 -18.87
CA ALA A 61 1.81 -13.09 -17.43
C ALA A 61 0.68 -14.06 -17.03
N LEU A 62 -0.46 -14.00 -17.69
CA LEU A 62 -1.55 -14.94 -17.48
C LEU A 62 -1.25 -16.31 -18.08
N GLU A 63 -0.63 -16.36 -19.24
CA GLU A 63 -0.19 -17.61 -19.87
C GLU A 63 0.86 -18.32 -19.01
N ALA A 64 1.90 -17.62 -18.58
CA ALA A 64 2.90 -18.16 -17.67
C ALA A 64 2.28 -18.67 -16.34
N TYR A 65 1.27 -17.97 -15.81
CA TYR A 65 0.49 -18.47 -14.66
C TYR A 65 -0.26 -19.77 -14.97
N GLN A 66 -0.79 -19.96 -16.17
CA GLN A 66 -1.48 -21.19 -16.58
C GLN A 66 -0.50 -22.34 -16.77
N GLU A 67 0.69 -22.08 -17.30
CA GLU A 67 1.77 -23.05 -17.36
C GLU A 67 2.18 -23.54 -15.97
N ALA A 68 2.32 -22.61 -15.03
CA ALA A 68 2.58 -22.94 -13.64
C ALA A 68 1.51 -23.86 -13.02
N LEU A 69 0.23 -23.63 -13.30
CA LEU A 69 -0.85 -24.50 -12.86
C LEU A 69 -0.74 -25.90 -13.46
N THR A 70 -0.35 -25.98 -14.72
CA THR A 70 -0.18 -27.24 -15.45
C THR A 70 0.97 -28.04 -14.87
N ALA A 71 2.12 -27.42 -14.63
CA ALA A 71 3.27 -28.04 -13.99
C ALA A 71 2.93 -28.52 -12.58
N TRP A 72 2.27 -27.69 -11.79
CA TRP A 72 1.82 -28.06 -10.43
C TRP A 72 0.91 -29.27 -10.41
N ASN A 73 -0.08 -29.32 -11.31
CA ASN A 73 -1.00 -30.46 -11.42
C ASN A 73 -0.30 -31.77 -11.83
N LYS A 74 0.86 -31.69 -12.48
CA LYS A 74 1.73 -32.84 -12.81
C LYS A 74 2.66 -33.22 -11.64
N GLY A 75 2.63 -32.48 -10.53
CA GLY A 75 3.52 -32.68 -9.38
C GLY A 75 4.90 -32.05 -9.53
N ASP A 76 5.14 -31.28 -10.59
CA ASP A 76 6.41 -30.58 -10.86
C ASP A 76 6.40 -29.19 -10.20
N ALA A 77 6.80 -29.16 -8.95
CA ALA A 77 6.83 -27.94 -8.15
C ALA A 77 7.92 -26.94 -8.62
N GLU A 78 9.04 -27.45 -9.17
CA GLU A 78 10.16 -26.61 -9.61
C GLU A 78 9.77 -25.82 -10.87
N SER A 79 9.26 -26.50 -11.89
CA SER A 79 8.75 -25.86 -13.09
C SER A 79 7.55 -24.94 -12.79
N ALA A 80 6.67 -25.33 -11.88
CA ALA A 80 5.56 -24.47 -11.45
C ALA A 80 6.05 -23.17 -10.80
N LEU A 81 7.06 -23.24 -9.95
CA LEU A 81 7.64 -22.04 -9.32
C LEU A 81 8.39 -21.17 -10.33
N ALA A 82 9.12 -21.77 -11.29
CA ALA A 82 9.81 -21.02 -12.34
C ALA A 82 8.81 -20.21 -13.20
N ALA A 83 7.73 -20.84 -13.64
CA ALA A 83 6.69 -20.17 -14.42
C ALA A 83 5.94 -19.08 -13.60
N LEU A 84 5.75 -19.27 -12.29
CA LEU A 84 5.18 -18.24 -11.42
C LEU A 84 6.12 -17.04 -11.25
N ASP A 85 7.43 -17.25 -11.27
CA ASP A 85 8.42 -16.16 -11.24
C ASP A 85 8.42 -15.35 -12.52
N GLU A 86 8.30 -16.00 -13.64
CA GLU A 86 8.19 -15.36 -14.95
C GLU A 86 6.93 -14.50 -15.01
N ALA A 87 5.76 -15.07 -14.67
CA ALA A 87 4.51 -14.35 -14.57
C ALA A 87 4.61 -13.12 -13.63
N TYR A 88 5.28 -13.28 -12.50
CA TYR A 88 5.48 -12.17 -11.57
C TYR A 88 6.45 -11.12 -12.08
N GLY A 89 7.50 -11.53 -12.79
CA GLY A 89 8.44 -10.64 -13.47
C GLY A 89 7.74 -9.70 -14.46
N MET A 90 6.82 -10.23 -15.25
CA MET A 90 5.98 -9.46 -16.19
C MET A 90 5.07 -8.48 -15.44
N ILE A 91 4.41 -8.93 -14.35
CA ILE A 91 3.58 -8.07 -13.50
C ILE A 91 4.38 -6.91 -12.86
N LEU A 92 5.66 -7.11 -12.55
CA LEU A 92 6.51 -6.04 -12.00
C LEU A 92 6.90 -5.00 -13.06
N ARG A 93 7.10 -5.42 -14.31
CA ARG A 93 7.40 -4.51 -15.44
C ARG A 93 6.19 -3.66 -15.83
N LEU A 94 4.99 -4.14 -15.54
CA LEU A 94 3.73 -3.47 -15.86
C LEU A 94 3.52 -2.24 -14.96
N ASP A 95 3.86 -1.04 -15.45
CA ASP A 95 3.59 0.22 -14.76
C ASP A 95 2.27 0.83 -15.26
N VAL A 96 1.19 0.56 -14.52
CA VAL A 96 -0.15 1.06 -14.85
C VAL A 96 -0.70 1.95 -13.73
N PRO A 97 -1.20 3.15 -14.08
CA PRO A 97 -1.86 4.05 -13.13
C PRO A 97 -3.09 3.42 -12.48
N GLN A 98 -3.45 3.87 -11.28
CA GLN A 98 -4.61 3.34 -10.53
C GLN A 98 -5.97 3.52 -11.22
N ASP A 99 -6.07 4.42 -12.17
CA ASP A 99 -7.25 4.69 -13.00
C ASP A 99 -7.21 3.94 -14.34
N SER A 100 -6.14 3.18 -14.60
CA SER A 100 -6.02 2.32 -15.78
C SER A 100 -7.01 1.15 -15.74
N PRO A 101 -7.59 0.77 -16.87
CA PRO A 101 -8.43 -0.43 -16.97
C PRO A 101 -7.67 -1.74 -16.65
N HIS A 102 -6.34 -1.74 -16.80
CA HIS A 102 -5.48 -2.91 -16.54
C HIS A 102 -5.03 -3.00 -15.08
N PHE A 103 -5.25 -1.96 -14.27
CA PHE A 103 -4.81 -1.95 -12.86
C PHE A 103 -5.46 -3.05 -12.02
N GLN A 104 -6.72 -3.36 -12.26
CA GLN A 104 -7.41 -4.43 -11.55
C GLN A 104 -6.85 -5.79 -11.97
N GLY A 105 -6.71 -6.05 -13.28
CA GLY A 105 -6.16 -7.30 -13.81
C GLY A 105 -4.76 -7.59 -13.28
N LYS A 106 -3.88 -6.58 -13.25
CA LYS A 106 -2.56 -6.67 -12.65
C LYS A 106 -2.61 -7.10 -11.18
N ASN A 107 -3.46 -6.48 -10.36
CA ASN A 107 -3.55 -6.82 -8.94
C ASN A 107 -4.21 -8.19 -8.71
N ASP A 108 -5.17 -8.56 -9.53
CA ASP A 108 -5.84 -9.85 -9.45
C ASP A 108 -4.86 -10.99 -9.78
N LEU A 109 -4.09 -10.85 -10.88
CA LEU A 109 -3.11 -11.86 -11.26
C LEU A 109 -1.97 -11.94 -10.24
N ARG A 110 -1.50 -10.80 -9.73
CA ARG A 110 -0.53 -10.77 -8.63
C ARG A 110 -1.02 -11.54 -7.39
N LEU A 111 -2.30 -11.42 -7.05
CA LEU A 111 -2.90 -12.14 -5.93
C LEU A 111 -2.96 -13.65 -6.19
N LEU A 112 -3.34 -14.06 -7.41
CA LEU A 112 -3.40 -15.46 -7.81
C LEU A 112 -2.01 -16.11 -7.80
N ILE A 113 -1.00 -15.42 -8.32
CA ILE A 113 0.40 -15.88 -8.26
C ILE A 113 0.83 -16.06 -6.80
N ALA A 114 0.59 -15.06 -5.94
CA ALA A 114 0.91 -15.14 -4.52
C ALA A 114 0.25 -16.33 -3.81
N GLN A 115 -1.01 -16.57 -4.10
CA GLN A 115 -1.76 -17.68 -3.52
C GLN A 115 -1.18 -19.03 -3.96
N ARG A 116 -0.86 -19.19 -5.25
CA ARG A 116 -0.33 -20.43 -5.78
C ARG A 116 1.07 -20.73 -5.23
N ILE A 117 1.94 -19.74 -5.18
CA ILE A 117 3.26 -19.89 -4.57
C ILE A 117 3.13 -20.37 -3.12
N ARG A 118 2.21 -19.80 -2.36
CA ARG A 118 1.93 -20.23 -0.98
C ARG A 118 1.46 -21.70 -0.90
N GLU A 119 0.57 -22.12 -1.79
CA GLU A 119 0.09 -23.50 -1.83
C GLU A 119 1.23 -24.49 -2.13
N ILE A 120 2.11 -24.17 -3.08
CA ILE A 120 3.27 -24.99 -3.42
C ILE A 120 4.21 -25.12 -2.22
N TYR A 121 4.57 -24.01 -1.57
CA TYR A 121 5.44 -24.04 -0.39
C TYR A 121 4.80 -24.71 0.81
N ALA A 122 3.50 -24.56 1.04
CA ALA A 122 2.82 -25.22 2.15
C ALA A 122 2.84 -26.76 2.04
N THR A 123 2.94 -27.32 0.83
CA THR A 123 3.10 -28.76 0.64
C THR A 123 4.52 -29.24 0.89
N HIS A 124 5.54 -28.40 0.60
CA HIS A 124 6.94 -28.73 0.85
C HIS A 124 7.37 -28.52 2.31
N LEU A 125 6.83 -27.49 2.99
CA LEU A 125 7.15 -27.19 4.39
C LEU A 125 6.55 -28.16 5.41
N LYS A 126 5.61 -29.02 5.01
CA LYS A 126 5.10 -30.09 5.88
C LYS A 126 6.14 -31.14 6.28
N THR A 127 7.29 -31.14 5.62
CA THR A 127 8.40 -32.05 5.89
C THR A 127 9.50 -31.47 6.79
N ALA A 128 9.49 -30.18 7.09
CA ALA A 128 10.43 -29.56 8.02
C ALA A 128 9.78 -29.38 9.40
N GLU A 129 10.10 -30.24 10.34
CA GLU A 129 9.54 -30.26 11.71
C GLU A 129 10.03 -29.12 12.62
N ASN A 130 10.62 -28.06 12.09
CA ASN A 130 11.03 -26.89 12.87
C ASN A 130 9.97 -25.77 12.83
N ASN A 131 8.82 -26.05 13.43
CA ASN A 131 7.79 -25.04 13.71
C ASN A 131 8.27 -24.11 14.82
N HIS A 132 9.03 -23.08 14.48
CA HIS A 132 9.38 -22.01 15.43
C HIS A 132 8.12 -21.19 15.77
N ARG A 133 7.34 -21.68 16.75
CA ARG A 133 6.14 -20.99 17.26
C ARG A 133 6.47 -19.70 18.00
N PHE A 134 7.73 -19.49 18.36
CA PHE A 134 8.19 -18.37 19.14
C PHE A 134 9.18 -17.51 18.37
N ILE A 135 9.17 -16.21 18.64
CA ILE A 135 10.14 -15.28 18.11
C ILE A 135 11.46 -15.46 18.87
N GLN A 136 12.51 -15.90 18.17
CA GLN A 136 13.81 -16.08 18.78
C GLN A 136 14.48 -14.72 19.07
N LEU A 137 14.75 -14.45 20.33
CA LEU A 137 15.45 -13.22 20.77
C LEU A 137 16.96 -13.45 20.75
N VAL A 138 17.56 -13.41 19.58
CA VAL A 138 19.00 -13.61 19.37
C VAL A 138 19.73 -12.28 19.57
N GLU A 139 20.65 -12.21 20.54
CA GLU A 139 21.60 -11.10 20.68
C GLU A 139 22.82 -11.36 19.76
N ASN A 140 22.98 -10.55 18.72
CA ASN A 140 24.12 -10.58 17.82
C ASN A 140 24.53 -9.14 17.45
N LYS A 141 25.66 -8.98 16.75
CA LYS A 141 26.20 -7.67 16.36
C LYS A 141 25.21 -6.74 15.64
N TYR A 142 24.22 -7.30 14.94
CA TYR A 142 23.18 -6.52 14.22
C TYR A 142 22.12 -6.01 15.19
N VAL A 143 21.70 -6.84 16.13
CA VAL A 143 20.75 -6.47 17.21
C VAL A 143 21.40 -5.48 18.17
N GLU A 144 22.62 -5.70 18.58
CA GLU A 144 23.39 -4.79 19.46
C GLU A 144 23.51 -3.38 18.87
N ARG A 145 23.74 -3.29 17.54
CA ARG A 145 23.77 -2.00 16.84
C ARG A 145 22.43 -1.25 16.94
N GLU A 146 21.32 -1.93 16.85
CA GLU A 146 20.00 -1.33 16.95
C GLU A 146 19.65 -0.99 18.41
N ILE A 147 20.07 -1.82 19.39
CA ILE A 147 19.99 -1.50 20.82
C ILE A 147 20.73 -0.19 21.10
N LYS A 148 21.98 -0.06 20.63
CA LYS A 148 22.76 1.17 20.77
C LYS A 148 22.10 2.37 20.12
N SER A 149 21.42 2.19 18.98
CA SER A 149 20.65 3.26 18.33
C SER A 149 19.49 3.71 19.21
N PHE A 150 18.75 2.80 19.83
CA PHE A 150 17.64 3.10 20.74
C PHE A 150 18.12 3.70 22.07
N GLN A 151 19.30 3.33 22.53
CA GLN A 151 19.89 3.93 23.73
C GLN A 151 20.37 5.37 23.53
N THR A 152 20.72 5.74 22.28
CA THR A 152 21.38 7.02 21.97
C THR A 152 20.54 7.89 21.03
N ARG A 153 20.80 7.80 19.73
CA ARG A 153 20.25 8.67 18.70
C ARG A 153 18.72 8.65 18.63
N GLU A 154 18.11 7.49 18.84
CA GLU A 154 16.67 7.30 18.72
C GLU A 154 15.97 7.16 20.10
N ARG A 155 16.69 7.41 21.20
CA ARG A 155 16.19 7.23 22.58
C ARG A 155 14.84 7.92 22.81
N GLN A 156 14.77 9.20 22.53
CA GLN A 156 13.54 9.97 22.76
C GLN A 156 12.38 9.45 21.90
N HIS A 157 12.65 9.11 20.65
CA HIS A 157 11.63 8.57 19.74
C HIS A 157 11.13 7.21 20.26
N PHE A 158 12.01 6.35 20.71
CA PHE A 158 11.66 5.02 21.26
C PHE A 158 10.78 5.15 22.50
N LEU A 159 11.19 5.96 23.48
CA LEU A 159 10.44 6.19 24.72
C LEU A 159 9.04 6.77 24.45
N GLN A 160 8.94 7.77 23.57
CA GLN A 160 7.65 8.32 23.16
C GLN A 160 6.78 7.31 22.41
N SER A 161 7.38 6.41 21.63
CA SER A 161 6.66 5.35 20.93
C SER A 161 6.14 4.31 21.90
N TYR A 162 6.95 3.94 22.90
CA TYR A 162 6.52 3.08 23.98
C TYR A 162 5.37 3.70 24.78
N GLN A 163 5.46 4.97 25.16
CA GLN A 163 4.38 5.66 25.85
C GLN A 163 3.08 5.61 25.07
N ARG A 164 3.11 5.96 23.76
CA ARG A 164 1.92 5.91 22.89
C ARG A 164 1.35 4.50 22.71
N SER A 165 2.16 3.45 22.85
CA SER A 165 1.72 2.07 22.69
C SER A 165 0.57 1.71 23.61
N GLY A 166 0.51 2.29 24.82
CA GLY A 166 -0.54 2.02 25.80
C GLY A 166 -1.95 2.25 25.25
N ARG A 167 -2.11 3.16 24.29
CA ARG A 167 -3.40 3.45 23.67
C ARG A 167 -3.96 2.29 22.85
N TYR A 168 -3.09 1.42 22.30
CA TYR A 168 -3.48 0.45 21.28
C TYR A 168 -3.06 -0.97 21.64
N ARG A 169 -2.05 -1.14 22.49
CA ARG A 169 -1.42 -2.44 22.76
C ARG A 169 -2.39 -3.50 23.26
N GLU A 170 -3.30 -3.13 24.16
CA GLU A 170 -4.30 -4.08 24.69
C GLU A 170 -5.24 -4.58 23.60
N MET A 171 -5.73 -3.68 22.75
CA MET A 171 -6.57 -4.03 21.60
C MET A 171 -5.81 -4.94 20.63
N ILE A 172 -4.54 -4.62 20.31
CA ILE A 172 -3.72 -5.43 19.40
C ILE A 172 -3.49 -6.83 19.98
N ARG A 173 -3.10 -6.94 21.24
CA ARG A 173 -2.87 -8.23 21.92
C ARG A 173 -4.12 -9.10 21.92
N ARG A 174 -5.29 -8.50 22.14
CA ARG A 174 -6.55 -9.23 22.07
C ARG A 174 -6.79 -9.84 20.68
N GLU A 175 -6.53 -9.11 19.61
CA GLU A 175 -6.71 -9.61 18.25
C GLU A 175 -5.63 -10.67 17.86
N LEU A 176 -4.37 -10.49 18.29
CA LEU A 176 -3.32 -11.49 18.14
C LEU A 176 -3.68 -12.80 18.86
N LYS A 177 -4.13 -12.71 20.12
CA LYS A 177 -4.54 -13.88 20.92
C LYS A 177 -5.71 -14.64 20.27
N LYS A 178 -6.72 -13.95 19.74
CA LYS A 178 -7.82 -14.58 18.99
C LYS A 178 -7.33 -15.36 17.77
N ALA A 179 -6.27 -14.90 17.15
CA ALA A 179 -5.66 -15.51 15.97
C ALA A 179 -4.62 -16.59 16.28
N GLY A 180 -4.30 -16.83 17.56
CA GLY A 180 -3.26 -17.78 17.99
C GLY A 180 -1.83 -17.31 17.66
N LEU A 181 -1.61 -16.00 17.53
CA LEU A 181 -0.33 -15.40 17.20
C LEU A 181 0.43 -14.94 18.44
N PRO A 182 1.78 -14.90 18.39
CA PRO A 182 2.61 -14.43 19.50
C PRO A 182 2.27 -12.99 19.93
N ASP A 183 2.20 -12.77 21.24
CA ASP A 183 1.89 -11.47 21.84
C ASP A 183 2.94 -10.40 21.49
N GLU A 184 4.19 -10.80 21.28
CA GLU A 184 5.33 -9.95 20.93
C GLU A 184 5.09 -9.16 19.65
N LEU A 185 4.30 -9.70 18.71
CA LEU A 185 3.94 -9.02 17.46
C LEU A 185 3.18 -7.71 17.68
N CYS A 186 2.62 -7.49 18.88
CA CYS A 186 2.01 -6.21 19.25
C CYS A 186 3.00 -5.04 19.19
N TRP A 187 4.30 -5.32 19.16
CA TRP A 187 5.36 -4.32 19.11
C TRP A 187 5.82 -3.94 17.70
N ILE A 188 5.33 -4.61 16.65
CA ILE A 188 5.64 -4.20 15.26
C ILE A 188 5.38 -2.70 15.03
N PRO A 189 4.28 -2.11 15.49
CA PRO A 189 4.04 -0.68 15.30
C PRO A 189 5.07 0.26 15.93
N ILE A 190 5.89 -0.21 16.88
CA ILE A 190 6.92 0.64 17.49
C ILE A 190 8.01 1.01 16.47
N ILE A 191 8.36 0.06 15.59
CA ILE A 191 9.37 0.24 14.54
C ILE A 191 8.76 0.76 13.23
N GLU A 192 7.48 0.47 12.94
CA GLU A 192 6.79 0.88 11.73
C GLU A 192 6.37 2.36 11.77
N SER A 193 5.69 2.77 12.81
CA SER A 193 5.07 4.09 12.90
C SER A 193 5.37 4.85 14.19
N GLY A 194 6.02 4.19 15.16
CA GLY A 194 6.08 4.67 16.55
C GLY A 194 4.69 4.83 17.15
N PHE A 195 3.76 3.93 16.85
CA PHE A 195 2.35 3.96 17.23
C PHE A 195 1.58 5.22 16.79
N LYS A 196 1.96 5.82 15.66
CA LYS A 196 1.27 6.98 15.07
C LYS A 196 0.28 6.52 14.01
N VAL A 197 -1.02 6.59 14.30
CA VAL A 197 -2.10 6.17 13.38
C VAL A 197 -2.18 6.96 12.07
N ARG A 198 -1.52 8.10 11.98
CA ARG A 198 -1.44 8.94 10.76
C ARG A 198 -0.02 9.02 10.19
N ALA A 199 0.88 8.13 10.60
CA ALA A 199 2.20 8.06 10.01
C ALA A 199 2.10 7.78 8.51
N TYR A 200 2.86 8.53 7.71
CA TYR A 200 2.86 8.42 6.25
C TYR A 200 4.30 8.37 5.75
N SER A 201 4.68 7.29 5.09
CA SER A 201 6.03 7.07 4.60
C SER A 201 6.24 7.61 3.18
N ARG A 202 7.51 7.68 2.75
CA ARG A 202 7.88 8.01 1.36
C ARG A 202 7.33 6.99 0.36
N ALA A 203 7.24 5.73 0.76
CA ALA A 203 6.63 4.65 -0.03
C ALA A 203 5.09 4.67 -0.01
N ARG A 204 4.46 5.74 0.54
CA ARG A 204 3.01 5.90 0.67
C ARG A 204 2.35 4.86 1.58
N ALA A 205 3.14 4.20 2.44
CA ALA A 205 2.59 3.40 3.52
C ALA A 205 1.95 4.31 4.57
N LEU A 206 0.85 3.86 5.20
CA LEU A 206 0.02 4.70 6.06
C LEU A 206 -0.48 3.93 7.27
N GLY A 207 -0.54 4.63 8.39
CA GLY A 207 -1.20 4.17 9.61
C GLY A 207 -0.26 3.45 10.57
N LEU A 208 -0.87 2.85 11.59
CA LEU A 208 -0.18 2.16 12.67
C LEU A 208 0.75 1.04 12.15
N TRP A 209 0.26 0.27 11.19
CA TRP A 209 0.85 -0.91 10.60
C TRP A 209 1.55 -0.64 9.26
N GLN A 210 1.64 0.60 8.81
CA GLN A 210 2.29 1.04 7.58
C GLN A 210 1.87 0.26 6.31
N PHE A 211 0.57 -0.02 6.17
CA PHE A 211 0.06 -0.62 4.95
C PHE A 211 0.23 0.29 3.73
N ILE A 212 0.80 -0.23 2.64
CA ILE A 212 0.62 0.36 1.31
C ILE A 212 -0.80 0.06 0.81
N THR A 213 -1.29 0.85 -0.15
CA THR A 213 -2.70 0.78 -0.57
C THR A 213 -3.08 -0.60 -1.11
N SER A 214 -2.23 -1.21 -1.96
CA SER A 214 -2.49 -2.53 -2.56
C SER A 214 -2.59 -3.63 -1.50
N THR A 215 -1.62 -3.69 -0.58
CA THR A 215 -1.64 -4.67 0.51
C THR A 215 -2.84 -4.45 1.43
N GLY A 216 -3.16 -3.19 1.75
CA GLY A 216 -4.35 -2.88 2.53
C GLY A 216 -5.65 -3.39 1.89
N TYR A 217 -5.82 -3.21 0.58
CA TYR A 217 -6.98 -3.76 -0.15
C TYR A 217 -7.04 -5.29 -0.13
N ARG A 218 -5.90 -5.95 -0.31
CA ARG A 218 -5.81 -7.42 -0.23
C ARG A 218 -6.37 -7.95 1.09
N PHE A 219 -6.11 -7.24 2.19
CA PHE A 219 -6.57 -7.61 3.53
C PHE A 219 -7.86 -6.89 3.96
N GLY A 220 -8.62 -6.32 3.01
CA GLY A 220 -9.97 -5.81 3.21
C GLY A 220 -10.06 -4.37 3.72
N LEU A 221 -8.95 -3.63 3.79
CA LEU A 221 -8.96 -2.21 4.13
C LEU A 221 -9.48 -1.38 2.96
N LYS A 222 -10.48 -0.56 3.21
CA LYS A 222 -11.12 0.28 2.21
C LYS A 222 -10.50 1.68 2.20
N LYS A 223 -10.40 2.25 1.00
CA LYS A 223 -10.01 3.64 0.81
C LYS A 223 -10.89 4.28 -0.24
N ASP A 224 -11.51 5.39 0.09
CA ASP A 224 -12.28 6.21 -0.84
C ASP A 224 -12.02 7.69 -0.60
N ARG A 225 -12.89 8.57 -1.11
CA ARG A 225 -12.76 10.01 -0.92
C ARG A 225 -12.95 10.45 0.54
N TRP A 226 -13.70 9.68 1.35
CA TRP A 226 -14.07 10.02 2.72
C TRP A 226 -13.17 9.38 3.78
N ILE A 227 -12.87 8.09 3.59
CA ILE A 227 -12.15 7.27 4.56
C ILE A 227 -10.91 6.63 3.94
N ASP A 228 -9.93 6.36 4.80
CA ASP A 228 -8.80 5.49 4.52
C ASP A 228 -8.58 4.59 5.76
N GLU A 229 -9.08 3.35 5.69
CA GLU A 229 -9.13 2.43 6.82
C GLU A 229 -7.75 1.95 7.29
N ARG A 230 -6.68 2.26 6.55
CA ARG A 230 -5.31 2.05 7.01
C ARG A 230 -4.97 2.88 8.25
N MET A 231 -5.71 3.96 8.49
CA MET A 231 -5.60 4.80 9.68
C MET A 231 -6.52 4.36 10.83
N ASP A 232 -7.49 3.47 10.59
CA ASP A 232 -8.32 2.90 11.65
C ASP A 232 -7.52 1.85 12.40
N PRO A 233 -7.23 2.03 13.71
CA PRO A 233 -6.36 1.11 14.45
C PRO A 233 -6.88 -0.32 14.51
N GLU A 234 -8.19 -0.51 14.66
CA GLU A 234 -8.80 -1.85 14.79
C GLU A 234 -8.84 -2.58 13.46
N LYS A 235 -9.31 -1.91 12.40
CA LYS A 235 -9.36 -2.51 11.07
C LYS A 235 -7.97 -2.82 10.53
N ALA A 236 -7.02 -1.88 10.73
CA ALA A 236 -5.64 -2.10 10.33
C ALA A 236 -4.98 -3.23 11.12
N THR A 237 -5.29 -3.39 12.41
CA THR A 237 -4.82 -4.51 13.23
C THR A 237 -5.38 -5.83 12.71
N ASN A 238 -6.68 -5.92 12.44
CA ASN A 238 -7.28 -7.14 11.87
C ASN A 238 -6.70 -7.50 10.49
N ALA A 239 -6.35 -6.52 9.69
CA ALA A 239 -5.66 -6.74 8.42
C ALA A 239 -4.21 -7.23 8.64
N ALA A 240 -3.48 -6.64 9.60
CA ALA A 240 -2.11 -7.02 9.93
C ALA A 240 -2.03 -8.45 10.49
N VAL A 241 -2.95 -8.81 11.38
CA VAL A 241 -3.05 -10.17 11.94
C VAL A 241 -3.19 -11.20 10.81
N ARG A 242 -4.10 -10.98 9.85
CA ARG A 242 -4.27 -11.90 8.70
C ARG A 242 -3.03 -11.93 7.81
N TYR A 243 -2.39 -10.80 7.58
CA TYR A 243 -1.17 -10.76 6.79
C TYR A 243 -0.02 -11.50 7.48
N LEU A 244 0.16 -11.32 8.77
CA LEU A 244 1.16 -12.04 9.57
C LEU A 244 0.90 -13.57 9.59
N GLN A 245 -0.36 -13.99 9.69
CA GLN A 245 -0.73 -15.41 9.56
C GLN A 245 -0.33 -15.98 8.20
N GLU A 246 -0.62 -15.27 7.11
CA GLU A 246 -0.24 -15.70 5.77
C GLU A 246 1.28 -15.77 5.60
N LEU A 247 2.02 -14.79 6.10
CA LEU A 247 3.48 -14.77 6.01
C LEU A 247 4.12 -15.90 6.85
N HIS A 248 3.62 -16.12 8.07
CA HIS A 248 4.13 -17.21 8.90
C HIS A 248 3.79 -18.58 8.31
N ALA A 249 2.59 -18.76 7.76
CA ALA A 249 2.23 -19.99 7.04
C ALA A 249 3.12 -20.22 5.80
N LEU A 250 3.62 -19.14 5.17
CA LEU A 250 4.48 -19.23 4.00
C LEU A 250 5.93 -19.56 4.35
N PHE A 251 6.47 -18.99 5.42
CA PHE A 251 7.91 -19.08 5.73
C PHE A 251 8.22 -20.00 6.93
N GLY A 252 7.25 -20.31 7.79
CA GLY A 252 7.42 -21.15 8.98
C GLY A 252 8.25 -20.52 10.11
N ASP A 253 8.98 -19.43 9.84
CA ASP A 253 9.85 -18.71 10.76
C ASP A 253 9.40 -17.25 10.90
N TRP A 254 9.30 -16.77 12.15
CA TRP A 254 8.84 -15.41 12.42
C TRP A 254 9.82 -14.33 11.95
N ALA A 255 11.11 -14.55 12.03
CA ALA A 255 12.10 -13.56 11.61
C ALA A 255 12.02 -13.35 10.09
N THR A 256 11.89 -14.43 9.32
CA THR A 256 11.68 -14.38 7.86
C THR A 256 10.32 -13.80 7.49
N ALA A 257 9.26 -14.16 8.23
CA ALA A 257 7.92 -13.58 8.06
C ALA A 257 7.92 -12.06 8.30
N LEU A 258 8.64 -11.58 9.31
CA LEU A 258 8.81 -10.15 9.59
C LEU A 258 9.62 -9.43 8.50
N ALA A 259 10.66 -10.06 7.97
CA ALA A 259 11.37 -9.52 6.80
C ALA A 259 10.43 -9.38 5.60
N ALA A 260 9.60 -10.39 5.35
CA ALA A 260 8.60 -10.37 4.27
C ALA A 260 7.48 -9.35 4.52
N TYR A 261 7.09 -9.13 5.77
CA TYR A 261 6.17 -8.06 6.13
C TYR A 261 6.68 -6.69 5.67
N ASN A 262 7.97 -6.42 5.88
CA ASN A 262 8.62 -5.16 5.52
C ASN A 262 8.83 -4.99 4.00
N CYS A 263 9.39 -5.98 3.30
CA CYS A 263 9.75 -5.82 1.89
C CYS A 263 8.85 -6.55 0.88
N GLY A 264 7.88 -7.28 1.37
CA GLY A 264 6.99 -8.13 0.58
C GLY A 264 7.54 -9.56 0.43
N GLU A 265 6.63 -10.52 0.44
CA GLU A 265 6.89 -11.96 0.39
C GLU A 265 7.71 -12.39 -0.82
N PHE A 266 7.43 -11.82 -1.99
CA PHE A 266 8.12 -12.18 -3.23
C PHE A 266 9.61 -11.83 -3.24
N ARG A 267 9.97 -10.73 -2.58
CA ARG A 267 11.38 -10.34 -2.49
C ARG A 267 12.17 -11.31 -1.64
N VAL A 268 11.61 -11.73 -0.51
CA VAL A 268 12.24 -12.73 0.37
C VAL A 268 12.38 -14.06 -0.36
N GLN A 269 11.34 -14.53 -1.03
CA GLN A 269 11.37 -15.76 -1.83
C GLN A 269 12.42 -15.70 -2.93
N ARG A 270 12.55 -14.56 -3.64
CA ARG A 270 13.60 -14.40 -4.65
C ARG A 270 15.00 -14.52 -4.06
N VAL A 271 15.23 -13.96 -2.88
CA VAL A 271 16.51 -14.06 -2.17
C VAL A 271 16.79 -15.50 -1.76
N ILE A 272 15.79 -16.22 -1.23
CA ILE A 272 15.91 -17.64 -0.86
C ILE A 272 16.32 -18.46 -2.11
N ARG A 273 15.63 -18.29 -3.23
CA ARG A 273 15.94 -19.04 -4.47
C ARG A 273 17.32 -18.70 -5.06
N ALA A 274 17.74 -17.44 -4.96
CA ALA A 274 19.06 -17.03 -5.45
C ALA A 274 20.21 -17.75 -4.71
N GLN A 275 19.98 -18.29 -3.52
CA GLN A 275 20.95 -19.07 -2.76
C GLN A 275 21.07 -20.52 -3.26
N ARG A 276 20.22 -20.98 -4.19
CA ARG A 276 20.13 -22.38 -4.66
C ARG A 276 19.99 -23.41 -3.54
N ILE A 277 19.33 -23.02 -2.44
CA ILE A 277 18.96 -23.89 -1.33
C ILE A 277 17.44 -24.07 -1.36
N ASN A 278 16.99 -25.31 -1.14
CA ASN A 278 15.56 -25.66 -1.17
C ASN A 278 14.84 -25.36 0.15
N TYR A 279 15.56 -24.95 1.18
CA TYR A 279 15.04 -24.62 2.49
C TYR A 279 15.83 -23.44 3.09
N LEU A 280 15.18 -22.74 4.01
CA LEU A 280 15.78 -21.67 4.78
C LEU A 280 15.89 -22.14 6.23
N ASP A 281 17.13 -22.22 6.74
CA ASP A 281 17.36 -22.61 8.12
C ASP A 281 17.08 -21.45 9.08
N ASN A 282 17.49 -20.24 8.71
CA ASN A 282 17.23 -19.07 9.54
C ASN A 282 17.31 -17.75 8.73
N PHE A 283 16.68 -16.71 9.26
CA PHE A 283 16.68 -15.36 8.70
C PHE A 283 18.08 -14.76 8.50
N TRP A 284 19.05 -15.09 9.36
CA TRP A 284 20.37 -14.45 9.35
C TRP A 284 21.16 -14.79 8.10
N ASP A 285 20.86 -15.91 7.44
CA ASP A 285 21.46 -16.30 6.17
C ASP A 285 21.02 -15.37 5.03
N LEU A 286 19.83 -14.81 5.13
CA LEU A 286 19.30 -13.83 4.18
C LEU A 286 19.75 -12.40 4.45
N TYR A 287 20.24 -12.11 5.65
CA TYR A 287 20.46 -10.75 6.15
C TYR A 287 21.28 -9.89 5.18
N VAL A 288 22.39 -10.42 4.66
CA VAL A 288 23.31 -9.69 3.78
C VAL A 288 22.79 -9.50 2.36
N MET A 289 21.80 -10.28 1.96
CA MET A 289 21.20 -10.28 0.63
C MET A 289 19.91 -9.45 0.56
N LEU A 290 19.34 -9.13 1.70
CA LEU A 290 18.14 -8.31 1.80
C LEU A 290 18.48 -6.81 1.63
N PRO A 291 17.53 -5.97 1.16
CA PRO A 291 17.71 -4.53 1.17
C PRO A 291 18.04 -4.02 2.57
N GLY A 292 18.93 -3.04 2.68
CA GLY A 292 19.43 -2.56 3.98
C GLY A 292 18.34 -2.13 4.97
N GLU A 293 17.20 -1.61 4.50
CA GLU A 293 16.04 -1.28 5.36
C GLU A 293 15.42 -2.57 5.93
N THR A 294 15.21 -3.58 5.09
CA THR A 294 14.63 -4.86 5.50
C THR A 294 15.57 -5.68 6.37
N ALA A 295 16.86 -5.71 6.02
CA ALA A 295 17.87 -6.37 6.83
C ALA A 295 17.88 -5.83 8.27
N ARG A 296 17.68 -4.52 8.45
CA ARG A 296 17.61 -3.88 9.77
C ARG A 296 16.26 -4.08 10.48
N PHE A 297 15.20 -4.43 9.79
CA PHE A 297 13.84 -4.49 10.35
C PHE A 297 13.75 -5.51 11.48
N VAL A 298 14.19 -6.74 11.23
CA VAL A 298 14.18 -7.83 12.22
C VAL A 298 15.08 -7.54 13.40
N PRO A 299 16.36 -7.16 13.23
CA PRO A 299 17.20 -6.74 14.35
C PRO A 299 16.60 -5.60 15.20
N ARG A 300 15.96 -4.60 14.56
CA ARG A 300 15.30 -3.51 15.28
C ARG A 300 14.12 -4.01 16.12
N PHE A 301 13.35 -4.94 15.57
CA PHE A 301 12.23 -5.55 16.28
C PHE A 301 12.71 -6.33 17.49
N ILE A 302 13.72 -7.19 17.34
CA ILE A 302 14.33 -7.95 18.43
C ILE A 302 14.92 -7.00 19.49
N ALA A 303 15.67 -5.98 19.06
CA ALA A 303 16.24 -4.97 19.97
C ALA A 303 15.15 -4.25 20.79
N ALA A 304 14.02 -3.92 20.16
CA ALA A 304 12.89 -3.32 20.85
C ALA A 304 12.29 -4.27 21.91
N LEU A 305 12.14 -5.55 21.57
CA LEU A 305 11.62 -6.55 22.50
C LEU A 305 12.56 -6.74 23.70
N LEU A 306 13.86 -6.89 23.47
CA LEU A 306 14.87 -7.05 24.53
C LEU A 306 14.86 -5.87 25.50
N ILE A 307 14.84 -4.65 24.97
CA ILE A 307 14.77 -3.43 25.79
C ILE A 307 13.46 -3.37 26.60
N ILE A 308 12.34 -3.76 26.00
CA ILE A 308 11.03 -3.72 26.67
C ILE A 308 10.90 -4.78 27.76
N GLN A 309 11.53 -5.94 27.57
CA GLN A 309 11.53 -7.03 28.56
C GLN A 309 12.38 -6.69 29.77
N ASP A 310 13.55 -6.11 29.56
CA ASP A 310 14.46 -5.70 30.65
C ASP A 310 15.10 -4.34 30.35
N PRO A 311 14.35 -3.24 30.54
CA PRO A 311 14.85 -1.90 30.23
C PRO A 311 16.07 -1.50 31.07
N GLY A 312 16.17 -2.00 32.32
CA GLY A 312 17.27 -1.74 33.22
C GLY A 312 18.60 -2.27 32.69
N LYS A 313 18.63 -3.50 32.17
CA LYS A 313 19.80 -4.11 31.51
C LYS A 313 20.37 -3.20 30.41
N TYR A 314 19.50 -2.47 29.70
CA TYR A 314 19.91 -1.62 28.60
C TYR A 314 19.99 -0.12 28.96
N GLY A 315 19.95 0.23 30.24
CA GLY A 315 20.08 1.61 30.72
C GLY A 315 18.96 2.56 30.24
N LEU A 316 17.74 2.03 30.09
CA LEU A 316 16.56 2.81 29.78
C LEU A 316 15.53 2.72 30.90
N GLU A 317 14.87 3.83 31.16
CA GLU A 317 13.66 3.90 31.98
C GLU A 317 12.48 4.11 31.03
N LEU A 318 11.54 3.17 31.06
CA LEU A 318 10.35 3.27 30.21
C LEU A 318 9.30 4.18 30.88
N PRO A 319 8.73 5.15 30.16
CA PRO A 319 7.69 6.02 30.69
C PRO A 319 6.39 5.24 30.93
N THR A 320 5.52 5.75 31.79
CA THR A 320 4.18 5.20 31.96
C THR A 320 3.44 5.22 30.62
N PRO A 321 2.91 4.07 30.17
CA PRO A 321 2.13 4.03 28.92
C PRO A 321 0.86 4.91 28.99
N ASP A 322 0.51 5.54 27.88
CA ASP A 322 -0.77 6.25 27.76
C ASP A 322 -1.95 5.28 28.04
N PRO A 323 -3.03 5.74 28.65
CA PRO A 323 -4.19 4.89 28.92
C PRO A 323 -4.83 4.40 27.61
N PRO A 324 -5.45 3.20 27.60
CA PRO A 324 -6.20 2.68 26.48
C PRO A 324 -7.30 3.65 26.02
N ILE A 325 -7.52 3.74 24.71
CA ILE A 325 -8.57 4.59 24.14
C ILE A 325 -9.92 3.95 24.42
N GLN A 326 -10.80 4.68 25.10
CA GLN A 326 -12.19 4.29 25.34
C GLN A 326 -13.13 5.15 24.50
N TYR A 327 -14.11 4.53 23.92
CA TYR A 327 -15.13 5.19 23.11
C TYR A 327 -16.38 4.33 22.99
N GLU A 328 -17.47 4.95 22.59
CA GLU A 328 -18.68 4.30 22.10
C GLU A 328 -18.92 4.69 20.64
N THR A 329 -19.80 3.98 19.94
CA THR A 329 -20.07 4.23 18.53
C THR A 329 -21.51 4.67 18.32
N VAL A 330 -21.71 5.66 17.45
CA VAL A 330 -23.03 6.09 17.00
C VAL A 330 -23.13 5.99 15.48
N THR A 331 -24.22 5.41 14.99
CA THR A 331 -24.46 5.28 13.54
C THR A 331 -25.06 6.57 12.99
N ILE A 332 -24.39 7.13 12.00
CA ILE A 332 -24.80 8.38 11.33
C ILE A 332 -24.78 8.21 9.82
N ASN A 333 -25.52 9.02 9.09
CA ASN A 333 -25.66 8.92 7.63
C ASN A 333 -25.50 10.27 6.90
N ARG A 334 -24.97 11.27 7.59
CA ARG A 334 -24.81 12.61 7.01
C ARG A 334 -23.40 13.16 7.26
N PRO A 335 -22.88 13.99 6.34
CA PRO A 335 -21.58 14.63 6.52
C PRO A 335 -21.66 15.79 7.50
N VAL A 336 -20.85 15.71 8.57
CA VAL A 336 -20.64 16.75 9.57
C VAL A 336 -19.16 16.91 9.83
N GLN A 337 -18.69 18.15 9.94
CA GLN A 337 -17.29 18.41 10.24
C GLN A 337 -17.01 18.18 11.73
N LEU A 338 -16.02 17.34 12.03
CA LEU A 338 -15.72 16.96 13.41
C LEU A 338 -15.34 18.13 14.30
N SER A 339 -14.68 19.16 13.79
CA SER A 339 -14.34 20.35 14.57
C SER A 339 -15.58 21.16 14.99
N VAL A 340 -16.61 21.19 14.14
CA VAL A 340 -17.90 21.85 14.47
C VAL A 340 -18.62 21.03 15.53
N LEU A 341 -18.71 19.72 15.35
CA LEU A 341 -19.30 18.81 16.32
C LEU A 341 -18.57 18.85 17.69
N THR A 342 -17.22 18.84 17.66
CA THR A 342 -16.37 18.96 18.87
C THR A 342 -16.70 20.24 19.66
N LYS A 343 -16.81 21.38 18.98
CA LYS A 343 -17.15 22.66 19.61
C LYS A 343 -18.57 22.64 20.18
N HIS A 344 -19.54 22.12 19.44
CA HIS A 344 -20.95 22.03 19.88
C HIS A 344 -21.08 21.17 21.13
N LEU A 345 -20.34 20.07 21.20
CA LEU A 345 -20.30 19.14 22.32
C LEU A 345 -19.40 19.63 23.48
N LYS A 346 -18.72 20.77 23.33
CA LYS A 346 -17.73 21.28 24.31
C LYS A 346 -16.63 20.28 24.67
N LEU A 347 -16.24 19.44 23.70
CA LEU A 347 -15.14 18.49 23.82
C LEU A 347 -13.79 19.19 23.55
N THR A 348 -12.70 18.54 23.96
CA THR A 348 -11.34 19.01 23.68
C THR A 348 -11.08 19.05 22.17
N GLU A 349 -10.41 20.10 21.71
CA GLU A 349 -10.08 20.25 20.28
C GLU A 349 -9.32 19.02 19.75
N GLY A 350 -9.78 18.50 18.62
CA GLY A 350 -9.20 17.32 17.99
C GLY A 350 -9.60 15.97 18.59
N GLN A 351 -10.31 15.92 19.71
CA GLN A 351 -10.69 14.66 20.39
C GLN A 351 -11.47 13.72 19.46
N LEU A 352 -12.53 14.19 18.80
CA LEU A 352 -13.29 13.38 17.84
C LEU A 352 -12.45 12.96 16.63
N ALA A 353 -11.57 13.85 16.14
CA ALA A 353 -10.67 13.52 15.05
C ALA A 353 -9.58 12.52 15.45
N GLY A 354 -9.23 12.47 16.73
CA GLY A 354 -8.32 11.48 17.31
C GLY A 354 -8.94 10.09 17.38
N LEU A 355 -10.23 10.02 17.72
CA LEU A 355 -11.01 8.76 17.76
C LEU A 355 -11.32 8.21 16.36
N ASN A 356 -11.41 9.08 15.35
CA ASN A 356 -11.75 8.72 13.96
C ASN A 356 -10.63 9.13 12.99
N PRO A 357 -9.42 8.59 13.13
CA PRO A 357 -8.28 9.01 12.35
C PRO A 357 -8.41 8.68 10.86
N GLU A 358 -9.22 7.70 10.48
CA GLU A 358 -9.50 7.25 9.12
C GLU A 358 -10.29 8.28 8.29
N LEU A 359 -10.95 9.25 8.92
CA LEU A 359 -11.70 10.30 8.23
C LEU A 359 -10.75 11.31 7.56
N ARG A 360 -10.64 11.23 6.23
CA ARG A 360 -9.67 12.00 5.42
C ARG A 360 -9.91 13.51 5.44
N HIS A 361 -11.16 13.92 5.62
CA HIS A 361 -11.56 15.35 5.68
C HIS A 361 -11.80 15.83 7.10
N LYS A 362 -11.56 14.98 8.12
CA LYS A 362 -12.02 15.23 9.48
C LYS A 362 -13.52 15.57 9.51
N ALA A 363 -14.29 14.87 8.68
CA ALA A 363 -15.74 14.98 8.56
C ALA A 363 -16.31 13.60 8.25
N THR A 364 -17.53 13.36 8.71
CA THR A 364 -18.26 12.12 8.48
C THR A 364 -18.69 11.99 7.02
N PRO A 365 -18.82 10.77 6.48
CA PRO A 365 -19.25 10.58 5.10
C PRO A 365 -20.76 10.84 4.88
N ASP A 366 -21.17 10.84 3.63
CA ASP A 366 -22.55 11.02 3.18
C ASP A 366 -23.35 9.71 3.11
N ARG A 367 -22.88 8.70 3.82
CA ARG A 367 -23.47 7.36 3.93
C ARG A 367 -23.39 6.87 5.38
N GLY A 368 -24.01 5.70 5.65
CA GLY A 368 -23.90 5.06 6.96
C GLY A 368 -22.45 4.93 7.43
N TYR A 369 -22.17 5.43 8.62
CA TYR A 369 -20.85 5.42 9.23
C TYR A 369 -20.98 5.32 10.75
N SER A 370 -20.18 4.44 11.38
CA SER A 370 -20.07 4.31 12.83
C SER A 370 -19.03 5.30 13.35
N LEU A 371 -19.52 6.44 13.85
CA LEU A 371 -18.68 7.49 14.44
C LEU A 371 -18.29 7.10 15.85
N LYS A 372 -16.99 7.06 16.15
CA LYS A 372 -16.46 6.87 17.50
C LYS A 372 -16.55 8.20 18.27
N VAL A 373 -17.21 8.18 19.43
CA VAL A 373 -17.34 9.31 20.33
C VAL A 373 -16.87 8.91 21.73
N PRO A 374 -16.48 9.84 22.63
CA PRO A 374 -16.16 9.48 23.99
C PRO A 374 -17.33 8.77 24.67
N THR A 375 -17.05 7.82 25.56
CA THR A 375 -18.07 7.08 26.31
C THR A 375 -19.00 8.03 27.06
N GLY A 376 -20.32 7.81 26.98
CA GLY A 376 -21.38 8.66 27.57
C GLY A 376 -21.76 9.89 26.73
N TRP A 377 -21.25 10.01 25.49
CA TRP A 377 -21.56 11.15 24.60
C TRP A 377 -22.42 10.76 23.38
N GLY A 378 -22.82 9.51 23.25
CA GLY A 378 -23.55 8.99 22.09
C GLY A 378 -24.83 9.76 21.78
N ASP A 379 -25.76 9.83 22.71
CA ASP A 379 -27.05 10.51 22.52
C ASP A 379 -26.87 12.00 22.25
N LYS A 380 -25.96 12.65 22.99
CA LYS A 380 -25.63 14.06 22.77
C LYS A 380 -25.05 14.30 21.38
N ALA A 381 -24.20 13.40 20.91
CA ALA A 381 -23.63 13.48 19.58
C ALA A 381 -24.67 13.29 18.48
N LEU A 382 -25.58 12.33 18.62
CA LEU A 382 -26.71 12.13 17.69
C LEU A 382 -27.62 13.35 17.61
N THR A 383 -28.01 13.89 18.75
CA THR A 383 -28.84 15.10 18.83
C THR A 383 -28.14 16.29 18.17
N ALA A 384 -26.84 16.48 18.47
CA ALA A 384 -26.05 17.57 17.89
C ALA A 384 -25.93 17.43 16.37
N ILE A 385 -25.63 16.22 15.87
CA ILE A 385 -25.48 15.97 14.44
C ILE A 385 -26.75 16.27 13.67
N ASN A 386 -27.92 15.98 14.22
CA ASN A 386 -29.20 16.26 13.58
C ASN A 386 -29.47 17.76 13.43
N ASN A 387 -28.95 18.57 14.32
CA ASN A 387 -29.15 20.05 14.36
C ASN A 387 -28.03 20.82 13.63
N LEU A 388 -26.90 20.20 13.29
CA LEU A 388 -25.80 20.86 12.61
C LEU A 388 -26.01 20.91 11.09
N ASP A 389 -25.43 21.92 10.43
CA ASP A 389 -25.45 22.04 8.98
C ASP A 389 -24.68 20.90 8.31
N ARG A 390 -25.20 20.47 7.15
CA ARG A 390 -24.54 19.47 6.34
C ARG A 390 -23.23 20.00 5.78
N TRP A 391 -22.12 19.35 6.07
CA TRP A 391 -20.81 19.73 5.55
C TRP A 391 -20.63 19.28 4.09
N ILE A 392 -20.05 20.15 3.27
CA ILE A 392 -19.76 19.89 1.86
C ILE A 392 -18.24 19.74 1.68
N PRO A 393 -17.74 18.60 1.16
CA PRO A 393 -16.32 18.39 0.94
C PRO A 393 -15.69 19.45 0.02
N PRO A 394 -14.47 19.92 0.30
CA PRO A 394 -13.76 20.88 -0.58
C PRO A 394 -13.61 20.38 -2.02
N GLU A 395 -13.49 19.06 -2.24
CA GLU A 395 -13.45 18.49 -3.58
C GLU A 395 -14.78 18.62 -4.33
N ALA A 396 -15.91 18.79 -3.63
CA ALA A 396 -17.18 19.07 -4.26
C ALA A 396 -17.25 20.49 -4.84
N THR A 397 -16.30 21.35 -4.50
CA THR A 397 -16.23 22.72 -5.00
C THR A 397 -15.48 22.85 -6.33
N TYR A 398 -14.90 21.77 -6.83
CA TYR A 398 -14.27 21.73 -8.15
C TYR A 398 -14.51 20.38 -8.86
N VAL A 399 -14.41 20.43 -10.19
CA VAL A 399 -14.36 19.24 -11.05
C VAL A 399 -12.94 19.06 -11.56
N VAL A 400 -12.52 17.83 -11.84
CA VAL A 400 -11.24 17.57 -12.51
C VAL A 400 -11.48 17.56 -14.01
N HIS A 401 -10.75 18.43 -14.72
CA HIS A 401 -10.72 18.49 -16.19
C HIS A 401 -9.36 17.99 -16.69
N TYR A 402 -9.37 17.09 -17.65
CA TYR A 402 -8.18 16.63 -18.36
C TYR A 402 -8.01 17.50 -19.60
N VAL A 403 -6.90 18.23 -19.68
CA VAL A 403 -6.59 19.14 -20.79
C VAL A 403 -6.46 18.35 -22.09
N ARG A 404 -7.22 18.74 -23.12
CA ARG A 404 -7.12 18.17 -24.45
C ARG A 404 -6.16 18.98 -25.31
N ARG A 405 -5.67 18.39 -26.40
CA ARG A 405 -4.83 19.11 -27.36
C ARG A 405 -5.55 20.36 -27.91
N GLY A 406 -4.88 21.51 -27.87
CA GLY A 406 -5.45 22.80 -28.31
C GLY A 406 -6.31 23.53 -27.28
N GLU A 407 -6.55 22.96 -26.07
CA GLU A 407 -7.29 23.68 -25.04
C GLU A 407 -6.40 24.71 -24.31
N THR A 408 -7.01 25.83 -23.97
CA THR A 408 -6.39 26.89 -23.16
C THR A 408 -7.14 27.05 -21.84
N VAL A 409 -6.46 27.59 -20.82
CA VAL A 409 -7.11 27.85 -19.51
C VAL A 409 -8.31 28.78 -19.67
N SER A 410 -8.27 29.73 -20.62
CA SER A 410 -9.40 30.61 -20.93
C SER A 410 -10.58 29.89 -21.56
N GLY A 411 -10.33 28.95 -22.50
CA GLY A 411 -11.35 28.09 -23.09
C GLY A 411 -12.02 27.18 -22.05
N ILE A 412 -11.21 26.58 -21.18
CA ILE A 412 -11.70 25.75 -20.07
C ILE A 412 -12.51 26.59 -19.09
N ALA A 413 -12.03 27.79 -18.71
CA ALA A 413 -12.75 28.70 -17.82
C ALA A 413 -14.14 29.06 -18.37
N ARG A 414 -14.24 29.37 -19.68
CA ARG A 414 -15.51 29.65 -20.36
C ARG A 414 -16.45 28.44 -20.34
N ARG A 415 -15.97 27.24 -20.65
CA ARG A 415 -16.75 25.99 -20.64
C ARG A 415 -17.36 25.72 -19.26
N TYR A 416 -16.61 25.94 -18.20
CA TYR A 416 -17.05 25.70 -16.82
C TYR A 416 -17.65 26.92 -16.14
N ARG A 417 -17.88 28.02 -16.88
CA ARG A 417 -18.45 29.28 -16.35
C ARG A 417 -17.71 29.78 -15.11
N THR A 418 -16.37 29.76 -15.16
CA THR A 418 -15.47 30.22 -14.10
C THR A 418 -14.43 31.19 -14.65
N SER A 419 -13.54 31.72 -13.81
CA SER A 419 -12.48 32.61 -14.24
C SER A 419 -11.15 31.90 -14.42
N VAL A 420 -10.31 32.41 -15.34
CA VAL A 420 -8.92 31.96 -15.53
C VAL A 420 -8.14 32.05 -14.21
N SER A 421 -8.30 33.15 -13.47
CA SER A 421 -7.65 33.35 -12.18
C SER A 421 -8.06 32.33 -11.11
N ALA A 422 -9.34 31.90 -11.12
CA ALA A 422 -9.82 30.88 -10.21
C ALA A 422 -9.21 29.49 -10.51
N ILE A 423 -9.13 29.10 -11.81
CA ILE A 423 -8.45 27.88 -12.23
C ILE A 423 -6.96 27.97 -11.88
N ALA A 424 -6.30 29.07 -12.22
CA ALA A 424 -4.87 29.24 -11.99
C ALA A 424 -4.51 29.15 -10.51
N ARG A 425 -5.25 29.79 -9.62
CA ARG A 425 -5.06 29.74 -8.16
C ARG A 425 -5.26 28.34 -7.61
N LEU A 426 -6.31 27.63 -8.06
CA LEU A 426 -6.64 26.31 -7.59
C LEU A 426 -5.60 25.25 -7.99
N ASN A 427 -4.88 25.50 -9.10
CA ASN A 427 -3.86 24.61 -9.65
C ASN A 427 -2.42 25.17 -9.48
N ARG A 428 -2.25 26.31 -8.82
CA ARG A 428 -0.94 26.97 -8.66
C ARG A 428 -0.23 27.20 -9.99
N LEU A 429 -0.97 27.56 -11.05
CA LEU A 429 -0.39 27.84 -12.34
C LEU A 429 0.45 29.13 -12.29
N ARG A 430 1.57 29.13 -13.02
CA ARG A 430 2.40 30.35 -13.19
C ARG A 430 1.64 31.42 -13.98
N ARG A 431 2.11 32.65 -13.97
CA ARG A 431 1.45 33.81 -14.65
C ARG A 431 1.22 33.62 -16.16
N ASN A 432 1.99 32.77 -16.81
CA ASN A 432 1.82 32.45 -18.23
C ASN A 432 0.67 31.47 -18.53
N TYR A 433 0.05 30.90 -17.48
CA TYR A 433 -1.06 29.96 -17.58
C TYR A 433 -0.83 28.76 -18.53
N LEU A 434 0.44 28.33 -18.69
CA LEU A 434 0.80 27.24 -19.59
C LEU A 434 0.25 25.93 -19.05
N ILE A 435 -0.48 25.20 -19.90
CA ILE A 435 -1.03 23.88 -19.63
C ILE A 435 -0.65 22.92 -20.76
N ARG A 436 -0.58 21.63 -20.46
CA ARG A 436 -0.19 20.59 -21.41
C ARG A 436 -1.35 19.60 -21.64
N PRO A 437 -1.49 19.02 -22.85
CA PRO A 437 -2.41 17.92 -23.08
C PRO A 437 -2.18 16.79 -22.07
N GLY A 438 -3.28 16.22 -21.53
CA GLY A 438 -3.23 15.21 -20.48
C GLY A 438 -3.11 15.77 -19.05
N GLN A 439 -2.77 17.04 -18.87
CA GLN A 439 -2.67 17.66 -17.54
C GLN A 439 -4.03 17.67 -16.84
N ARG A 440 -4.05 17.30 -15.55
CA ARG A 440 -5.22 17.37 -14.69
C ARG A 440 -5.36 18.78 -14.09
N LEU A 441 -6.48 19.42 -14.36
CA LEU A 441 -6.81 20.72 -13.78
C LEU A 441 -8.03 20.62 -12.86
N LYS A 442 -7.93 21.18 -11.67
CA LYS A 442 -9.06 21.42 -10.79
C LYS A 442 -9.77 22.70 -11.28
N VAL A 443 -11.01 22.55 -11.69
CA VAL A 443 -11.82 23.66 -12.18
C VAL A 443 -12.96 23.93 -11.21
N PRO A 444 -13.12 25.17 -10.68
CA PRO A 444 -14.18 25.49 -9.74
C PRO A 444 -15.56 25.12 -10.30
N ALA A 445 -16.36 24.37 -9.56
CA ALA A 445 -17.74 24.11 -9.89
C ALA A 445 -18.60 25.31 -9.48
N ARG A 446 -19.24 26.01 -10.42
CA ARG A 446 -20.25 27.02 -10.12
C ARG A 446 -21.63 26.40 -9.94
N GLY A 447 -22.29 26.79 -8.88
CA GLY A 447 -23.65 26.40 -8.54
C GLY A 447 -23.72 25.16 -7.67
N ARG A 448 -24.83 24.97 -7.01
CA ARG A 448 -25.15 23.71 -6.31
C ARG A 448 -24.69 22.58 -7.23
N VAL A 449 -23.59 21.93 -6.90
CA VAL A 449 -23.36 20.58 -7.35
C VAL A 449 -24.50 19.82 -6.67
N GLY A 450 -25.68 19.87 -7.31
CA GLY A 450 -26.63 18.83 -7.08
C GLY A 450 -25.77 17.60 -7.25
N TYR A 451 -25.63 16.80 -6.20
CA TYR A 451 -25.14 15.46 -6.38
C TYR A 451 -26.00 14.89 -7.50
N SER A 452 -25.52 15.07 -8.75
CA SER A 452 -25.70 14.02 -9.70
C SER A 452 -25.00 12.87 -8.97
N THR A 453 -25.75 12.15 -8.15
CA THR A 453 -25.67 10.73 -8.24
C THR A 453 -25.79 10.48 -9.76
N ARG A 454 -24.67 10.56 -10.51
CA ARG A 454 -24.50 9.54 -11.50
C ARG A 454 -24.67 8.29 -10.64
N ARG A 455 -25.91 7.85 -10.54
CA ARG A 455 -26.22 6.45 -10.45
C ARG A 455 -25.19 5.90 -11.41
N TYR A 456 -24.14 5.26 -10.91
CA TYR A 456 -23.40 4.30 -11.69
C TYR A 456 -24.51 3.61 -12.41
N SER A 457 -24.57 3.84 -13.74
CA SER A 457 -25.64 3.28 -14.56
C SER A 457 -25.56 1.82 -14.18
N ALA A 458 -26.56 1.37 -13.46
CA ALA A 458 -26.62 0.00 -13.02
C ALA A 458 -26.26 -0.76 -14.27
N VAL A 459 -25.13 -1.48 -14.24
CA VAL A 459 -24.67 -2.28 -15.36
C VAL A 459 -25.95 -2.89 -15.88
N LYS A 460 -26.32 -2.59 -17.14
CA LYS A 460 -27.62 -2.99 -17.70
C LYS A 460 -27.76 -4.46 -17.33
N LYS A 461 -28.73 -4.79 -16.46
CA LYS A 461 -29.04 -6.18 -16.18
C LYS A 461 -29.19 -6.83 -17.54
N PRO A 462 -28.52 -7.96 -17.80
CA PRO A 462 -28.82 -8.70 -19.03
C PRO A 462 -30.33 -8.83 -19.09
N THR A 463 -30.94 -8.36 -20.14
CA THR A 463 -32.39 -8.18 -20.27
C THR A 463 -33.13 -9.51 -20.36
N SER A 464 -32.41 -10.62 -20.49
CA SER A 464 -32.94 -11.99 -20.43
C SER A 464 -31.88 -12.95 -19.92
N ARG A 465 -32.33 -13.96 -19.21
CA ARG A 465 -31.52 -15.09 -18.78
C ARG A 465 -31.10 -15.89 -20.01
N PRO A 466 -29.78 -16.05 -20.30
CA PRO A 466 -29.35 -16.96 -21.38
C PRO A 466 -29.81 -18.39 -21.12
N GLU A 467 -30.12 -19.14 -22.15
CA GLU A 467 -30.48 -20.55 -22.02
C GLU A 467 -29.36 -21.35 -21.35
N GLY A 468 -29.71 -22.17 -20.37
CA GLY A 468 -28.73 -22.95 -19.57
C GLY A 468 -27.93 -22.14 -18.52
N ALA A 469 -28.16 -20.83 -18.39
CA ALA A 469 -27.42 -20.02 -17.43
C ALA A 469 -28.03 -20.09 -16.01
N SER A 470 -27.19 -20.14 -15.00
CA SER A 470 -27.54 -19.90 -13.59
C SER A 470 -27.04 -18.54 -13.11
N ALA A 471 -27.69 -17.98 -12.09
CA ALA A 471 -27.26 -16.70 -11.51
C ALA A 471 -26.22 -16.95 -10.42
N TYR A 472 -25.09 -16.23 -10.50
CA TYR A 472 -24.06 -16.20 -9.46
C TYR A 472 -23.98 -14.80 -8.87
N THR A 473 -23.97 -14.72 -7.53
CA THR A 473 -23.77 -13.44 -6.84
C THR A 473 -22.29 -13.30 -6.52
N VAL A 474 -21.66 -12.27 -7.08
CA VAL A 474 -20.25 -11.92 -6.88
C VAL A 474 -19.97 -11.72 -5.40
N GLN A 475 -18.96 -12.42 -4.88
CA GLN A 475 -18.50 -12.32 -3.52
C GLN A 475 -17.33 -11.35 -3.39
N ALA A 476 -17.02 -10.95 -2.15
CA ALA A 476 -15.84 -10.13 -1.90
C ALA A 476 -14.56 -10.91 -2.25
N GLY A 477 -13.71 -10.32 -3.13
CA GLY A 477 -12.51 -10.98 -3.65
C GLY A 477 -12.70 -11.72 -4.97
N ASP A 478 -13.94 -11.81 -5.48
CA ASP A 478 -14.18 -12.40 -6.79
C ASP A 478 -13.70 -11.48 -7.92
N THR A 479 -13.14 -12.10 -8.93
CA THR A 479 -12.78 -11.48 -10.21
C THR A 479 -13.52 -12.17 -11.34
N PRO A 480 -13.71 -11.53 -12.49
CA PRO A 480 -14.30 -12.21 -13.65
C PRO A 480 -13.55 -13.50 -14.02
N TYR A 481 -12.22 -13.49 -13.83
CA TYR A 481 -11.38 -14.64 -14.09
C TYR A 481 -11.58 -15.76 -13.08
N SER A 482 -11.54 -15.45 -11.75
CA SER A 482 -11.75 -16.47 -10.72
C SER A 482 -13.14 -17.11 -10.79
N ILE A 483 -14.16 -16.31 -11.18
CA ILE A 483 -15.51 -16.83 -11.41
C ILE A 483 -15.53 -17.74 -12.65
N ALA A 484 -14.92 -17.33 -13.76
CA ALA A 484 -14.85 -18.12 -14.97
C ALA A 484 -14.16 -19.47 -14.70
N GLN A 485 -13.02 -19.46 -13.98
CA GLN A 485 -12.30 -20.65 -13.60
C GLN A 485 -13.11 -21.57 -12.68
N ARG A 486 -13.75 -21.00 -11.66
CA ARG A 486 -14.60 -21.77 -10.69
C ARG A 486 -15.71 -22.55 -11.37
N PHE A 487 -16.27 -22.01 -12.46
CA PHE A 487 -17.38 -22.62 -13.19
C PHE A 487 -16.97 -23.24 -14.53
N GLY A 488 -15.67 -23.47 -14.76
CA GLY A 488 -15.16 -24.12 -15.97
C GLY A 488 -15.41 -23.32 -17.26
N MET A 489 -15.61 -22.00 -17.16
CA MET A 489 -15.93 -21.15 -18.31
C MET A 489 -14.68 -20.47 -18.86
N ARG A 490 -14.65 -20.23 -20.17
CA ARG A 490 -13.68 -19.26 -20.72
C ARG A 490 -14.05 -17.86 -20.28
N LEU A 491 -13.07 -17.05 -19.84
CA LEU A 491 -13.29 -15.66 -19.42
C LEU A 491 -14.08 -14.85 -20.45
N ARG A 492 -13.72 -14.99 -21.73
CA ARG A 492 -14.41 -14.31 -22.84
C ARG A 492 -15.91 -14.65 -22.90
N SER A 493 -16.27 -15.92 -22.64
CA SER A 493 -17.65 -16.37 -22.60
C SER A 493 -18.41 -15.77 -21.42
N LEU A 494 -17.82 -15.79 -20.20
CA LEU A 494 -18.41 -15.16 -19.02
C LEU A 494 -18.67 -13.67 -19.25
N LEU A 495 -17.71 -12.95 -19.80
CA LEU A 495 -17.84 -11.52 -20.06
C LEU A 495 -18.96 -11.26 -21.10
N SER A 496 -18.97 -12.01 -22.19
CA SER A 496 -19.92 -11.84 -23.30
C SER A 496 -21.37 -12.03 -22.84
N ILE A 497 -21.67 -13.12 -22.12
CA ILE A 497 -23.06 -13.42 -21.68
C ILE A 497 -23.59 -12.42 -20.66
N ASN A 498 -22.68 -11.70 -19.98
CA ASN A 498 -23.02 -10.67 -18.99
C ASN A 498 -22.99 -9.25 -19.56
N GLY A 499 -22.74 -9.09 -20.87
CA GLY A 499 -22.59 -7.76 -21.49
C GLY A 499 -21.38 -6.99 -20.93
N LEU A 500 -20.41 -7.73 -20.39
CA LEU A 500 -19.18 -7.19 -19.85
C LEU A 500 -18.09 -7.24 -20.93
N ASN A 501 -17.10 -6.38 -20.79
CA ASN A 501 -15.85 -6.44 -21.55
C ASN A 501 -14.67 -6.57 -20.61
N ARG A 502 -13.46 -6.76 -21.10
CA ARG A 502 -12.23 -6.88 -20.31
C ARG A 502 -11.95 -5.67 -19.37
N ARG A 503 -12.59 -4.53 -19.63
CA ARG A 503 -12.48 -3.29 -18.84
C ARG A 503 -13.60 -3.12 -17.82
N SER A 504 -14.59 -4.01 -17.81
CA SER A 504 -15.74 -3.94 -16.91
C SER A 504 -15.33 -4.39 -15.51
N ARG A 505 -15.71 -3.60 -14.51
CA ARG A 505 -15.54 -3.97 -13.10
C ARG A 505 -16.77 -4.71 -12.60
N ILE A 506 -16.54 -5.73 -11.80
CA ILE A 506 -17.60 -6.41 -11.05
C ILE A 506 -17.50 -6.02 -9.56
N TYR A 507 -18.61 -6.12 -8.86
CA TYR A 507 -18.69 -5.68 -7.45
C TYR A 507 -19.36 -6.75 -6.62
N PRO A 508 -18.99 -6.93 -5.34
CA PRO A 508 -19.70 -7.81 -4.41
C PRO A 508 -21.19 -7.49 -4.39
N GLY A 509 -22.02 -8.54 -4.45
CA GLY A 509 -23.47 -8.42 -4.57
C GLY A 509 -24.00 -8.26 -6.01
N GLN A 510 -23.14 -8.09 -7.00
CA GLN A 510 -23.54 -8.09 -8.42
C GLN A 510 -23.91 -9.51 -8.85
N GLN A 511 -25.03 -9.64 -9.60
CA GLN A 511 -25.41 -10.92 -10.19
C GLN A 511 -24.81 -11.06 -11.59
N LEU A 512 -24.17 -12.19 -11.83
CA LEU A 512 -23.63 -12.59 -13.14
C LEU A 512 -24.28 -13.89 -13.60
N TRP A 513 -24.52 -14.02 -14.90
CA TRP A 513 -24.91 -15.26 -15.53
C TRP A 513 -23.70 -16.14 -15.73
N ILE A 514 -23.80 -17.41 -15.34
CA ILE A 514 -22.78 -18.45 -15.54
C ILE A 514 -23.41 -19.63 -16.29
N ILE A 515 -22.65 -20.20 -17.22
CA ILE A 515 -23.02 -21.43 -17.95
C ILE A 515 -21.84 -22.40 -17.75
N PRO A 516 -21.87 -23.28 -16.73
CA PRO A 516 -20.81 -24.27 -16.57
C PRO A 516 -20.65 -25.09 -17.85
N GLN A 517 -19.41 -25.27 -18.30
CA GLN A 517 -19.12 -26.24 -19.36
C GLN A 517 -18.90 -27.60 -18.65
N ASN A 518 -19.72 -28.58 -19.01
CA ASN A 518 -19.57 -29.98 -18.57
C ASN A 518 -18.26 -30.55 -19.09
#